data_a73b0ae4f3d730d886beabd7bc734c31
#
_entry.id   a73b0ae4f3d730d886beabd7bc734c31
#
_cell.length_a   1.000
_cell.length_b   1.000
_cell.length_c   1.000
_cell.angle_alpha   90.00
_cell.angle_beta   90.00
_cell.angle_gamma   90.00
#
_symmetry.space_group_name_H-M   'P 1'
#
loop_
_entity.id
_entity.type
_entity.pdbx_description
1 polymer ?
#
loop_
_entity_poly.entity_id
_entity_poly.type
_entity_poly.pdbx_seq_one_letter_code
_entity_poly.pdbx_strand_id
1 'polypeptide(L)'
;SACLVGSEMCIRDSNCHEPALDTELVKQLRLEEMIAQVLSMLELAKQALQEESQELATAVFAKDNMLDEINAEATAILADYISRHPESALSCLNLVSVFRKLERSGDHITNIAEEIVFFIDAKVLKHSGRTDEHYLNDKK
;
A
#
# COMPACT_ATOMS: atom_id res chain seq x y z
N SER A 1 11.05 20.72 -23.98
CA SER A 1 11.04 19.24 -23.93
C SER A 1 12.40 18.62 -24.25
N ALA A 2 13.19 19.22 -25.16
CA ALA A 2 14.54 18.74 -25.46
C ALA A 2 15.51 18.84 -24.27
N CYS A 3 15.38 19.85 -23.40
CA CYS A 3 16.17 20.00 -22.18
C CYS A 3 15.81 18.93 -21.11
N LEU A 4 14.56 18.50 -21.03
CA LEU A 4 14.13 17.42 -20.12
C LEU A 4 14.68 16.06 -20.56
N VAL A 5 14.64 15.76 -21.86
CA VAL A 5 15.23 14.54 -22.40
C VAL A 5 16.76 14.52 -22.23
N GLY A 6 17.43 15.67 -22.40
CA GLY A 6 18.87 15.80 -22.17
C GLY A 6 19.25 15.64 -20.70
N SER A 7 18.44 16.15 -19.76
CA SER A 7 18.70 15.97 -18.32
C SER A 7 18.42 14.54 -17.83
N GLU A 8 17.43 13.85 -18.38
CA GLU A 8 17.20 12.43 -18.10
C GLU A 8 18.33 11.55 -18.61
N MET A 9 18.87 11.81 -19.80
CA MET A 9 20.04 11.11 -20.32
C MET A 9 21.31 11.38 -19.49
N CYS A 10 21.53 12.61 -19.03
CA CYS A 10 22.63 12.96 -18.14
C CYS A 10 22.52 12.24 -16.78
N ILE A 11 21.31 12.11 -16.24
CA ILE A 11 21.05 11.37 -14.99
C ILE A 11 21.34 9.89 -15.19
N ARG A 12 20.97 9.30 -16.32
CA ARG A 12 21.30 7.91 -16.65
C ARG A 12 22.80 7.68 -16.81
N ASP A 13 23.51 8.58 -17.49
CA ASP A 13 24.95 8.47 -17.69
C ASP A 13 25.73 8.65 -16.38
N SER A 14 25.29 9.53 -15.47
CA SER A 14 25.87 9.64 -14.14
C SER A 14 25.60 8.45 -13.23
N ASN A 15 24.48 7.73 -13.44
CA ASN A 15 24.13 6.51 -12.73
C ASN A 15 24.87 5.26 -13.24
N CYS A 16 25.54 5.34 -14.40
CA CYS A 16 26.37 4.25 -14.94
C CYS A 16 27.59 3.91 -14.05
N HIS A 17 27.91 4.76 -13.06
CA HIS A 17 28.97 4.54 -12.10
C HIS A 17 28.49 4.13 -10.71
N GLU A 18 27.17 4.08 -10.48
CA GLU A 18 26.66 3.52 -9.23
C GLU A 18 26.82 2.00 -9.25
N PRO A 19 27.43 1.43 -8.21
CA PRO A 19 27.49 -0.03 -8.10
C PRO A 19 26.06 -0.59 -8.08
N ALA A 20 25.79 -1.52 -9.00
CA ALA A 20 24.53 -2.24 -8.99
C ALA A 20 24.33 -2.89 -7.62
N LEU A 21 23.18 -2.70 -7.02
CA LEU A 21 22.83 -3.36 -5.76
C LEU A 21 22.89 -4.89 -5.97
N ASP A 22 23.44 -5.57 -4.98
CA ASP A 22 23.54 -7.01 -4.98
C ASP A 22 22.15 -7.65 -5.11
N THR A 23 22.01 -8.59 -6.06
CA THR A 23 20.75 -9.29 -6.29
C THR A 23 20.28 -10.05 -5.05
N GLU A 24 21.21 -10.58 -4.25
CA GLU A 24 20.89 -11.24 -2.99
C GLU A 24 20.31 -10.26 -1.96
N LEU A 25 20.84 -9.04 -1.90
CA LEU A 25 20.27 -7.98 -1.06
C LEU A 25 18.83 -7.69 -1.43
N VAL A 26 18.54 -7.49 -2.72
CA VAL A 26 17.18 -7.19 -3.19
C VAL A 26 16.20 -8.31 -2.85
N LYS A 27 16.62 -9.57 -2.94
CA LYS A 27 15.80 -10.71 -2.52
C LYS A 27 15.52 -10.72 -1.01
N GLN A 28 16.52 -10.41 -0.19
CA GLN A 28 16.36 -10.33 1.27
C GLN A 28 15.37 -9.25 1.70
N LEU A 29 15.19 -8.21 0.90
CA LEU A 29 14.29 -7.10 1.21
C LEU A 29 12.80 -7.44 1.04
N ARG A 30 12.45 -8.58 0.46
CA ARG A 30 11.06 -9.02 0.26
C ARG A 30 10.19 -8.03 -0.53
N LEU A 31 10.81 -7.29 -1.47
CA LEU A 31 10.11 -6.25 -2.25
C LEU A 31 8.95 -6.81 -3.06
N GLU A 32 9.14 -7.96 -3.73
CA GLU A 32 8.08 -8.62 -4.51
C GLU A 32 6.90 -9.02 -3.64
N GLU A 33 7.18 -9.52 -2.42
CA GLU A 33 6.16 -9.89 -1.45
C GLU A 33 5.36 -8.66 -0.99
N MET A 34 6.03 -7.54 -0.73
CA MET A 34 5.37 -6.29 -0.35
C MET A 34 4.45 -5.76 -1.48
N ILE A 35 4.91 -5.80 -2.72
CA ILE A 35 4.10 -5.40 -3.89
C ILE A 35 2.87 -6.32 -4.02
N ALA A 36 3.07 -7.64 -3.92
CA ALA A 36 1.97 -8.61 -3.99
C ALA A 36 0.94 -8.37 -2.87
N GLN A 37 1.39 -8.00 -1.68
CA GLN A 37 0.53 -7.69 -0.54
C GLN A 37 -0.32 -6.44 -0.79
N VAL A 38 0.27 -5.35 -1.29
CA VAL A 38 -0.47 -4.13 -1.66
C VAL A 38 -1.54 -4.42 -2.72
N LEU A 39 -1.20 -5.20 -3.75
CA LEU A 39 -2.15 -5.61 -4.79
C LEU A 39 -3.29 -6.47 -4.23
N SER A 40 -2.97 -7.39 -3.31
CA SER A 40 -3.96 -8.21 -2.62
C SER A 40 -4.92 -7.38 -1.76
N MET A 41 -4.42 -6.35 -1.07
CA MET A 41 -5.25 -5.43 -0.28
C MET A 41 -6.20 -4.65 -1.18
N LEU A 42 -5.72 -4.16 -2.33
CA LEU A 42 -6.55 -3.43 -3.29
C LEU A 42 -7.66 -4.32 -3.88
N GLU A 43 -7.35 -5.56 -4.21
CA GLU A 43 -8.33 -6.52 -4.71
C GLU A 43 -9.40 -6.86 -3.65
N LEU A 44 -9.00 -7.03 -2.39
CA LEU A 44 -9.94 -7.22 -1.27
C LEU A 44 -10.86 -6.01 -1.08
N ALA A 45 -10.33 -4.80 -1.13
CA ALA A 45 -11.13 -3.57 -1.01
C ALA A 45 -12.14 -3.46 -2.15
N LYS A 46 -11.74 -3.79 -3.37
CA LYS A 46 -12.62 -3.84 -4.54
C LYS A 46 -13.74 -4.88 -4.35
N GLN A 47 -13.41 -6.09 -3.94
CA GLN A 47 -14.41 -7.15 -3.67
C GLN A 47 -15.34 -6.75 -2.53
N ALA A 48 -14.82 -6.17 -1.45
CA ALA A 48 -15.62 -5.68 -0.33
C ALA A 48 -16.70 -4.68 -0.78
N LEU A 49 -16.34 -3.78 -1.69
CA LEU A 49 -17.29 -2.81 -2.25
C LEU A 49 -18.32 -3.49 -3.18
N GLN A 50 -17.89 -4.43 -4.02
CA GLN A 50 -18.77 -5.13 -4.96
C GLN A 50 -19.78 -6.05 -4.27
N GLU A 51 -19.34 -6.75 -3.24
CA GLU A 51 -20.16 -7.72 -2.49
C GLU A 51 -20.85 -7.09 -1.27
N GLU A 52 -20.58 -5.80 -1.00
CA GLU A 52 -21.04 -5.09 0.20
C GLU A 52 -20.72 -5.87 1.49
N SER A 53 -19.52 -6.43 1.55
CA SER A 53 -19.06 -7.30 2.63
C SER A 53 -18.12 -6.59 3.59
N GLN A 54 -18.56 -6.40 4.84
CA GLN A 54 -17.72 -5.86 5.91
C GLN A 54 -16.56 -6.79 6.28
N GLU A 55 -16.75 -8.10 6.14
CA GLU A 55 -15.73 -9.11 6.45
C GLU A 55 -14.53 -8.94 5.52
N LEU A 56 -14.77 -8.73 4.22
CA LEU A 56 -13.71 -8.47 3.23
C LEU A 56 -13.01 -7.14 3.48
N ALA A 57 -13.75 -6.10 3.86
CA ALA A 57 -13.16 -4.81 4.23
C ALA A 57 -12.27 -4.94 5.47
N THR A 58 -12.71 -5.69 6.47
CA THR A 58 -11.93 -5.95 7.70
C THR A 58 -10.66 -6.77 7.42
N ALA A 59 -10.69 -7.67 6.45
CA ALA A 59 -9.52 -8.46 6.06
C ALA A 59 -8.38 -7.59 5.49
N VAL A 60 -8.68 -6.39 4.96
CA VAL A 60 -7.68 -5.44 4.50
C VAL A 60 -6.79 -4.97 5.66
N PHE A 61 -7.38 -4.66 6.82
CA PHE A 61 -6.63 -4.19 8.01
C PHE A 61 -5.63 -5.22 8.52
N ALA A 62 -5.98 -6.50 8.45
CA ALA A 62 -5.08 -7.58 8.87
C ALA A 62 -3.82 -7.69 7.99
N LYS A 63 -3.94 -7.29 6.72
CA LYS A 63 -2.81 -7.31 5.77
C LYS A 63 -1.87 -6.11 5.90
N ASP A 64 -2.34 -5.01 6.43
CA ASP A 64 -1.58 -3.78 6.60
C ASP A 64 -0.39 -3.98 7.57
N ASN A 65 -0.60 -4.68 8.66
CA ASN A 65 0.46 -5.01 9.62
C ASN A 65 1.68 -5.71 8.98
N MET A 66 1.47 -6.50 7.95
CA MET A 66 2.54 -7.17 7.22
C MET A 66 3.38 -6.19 6.38
N LEU A 67 2.77 -5.15 5.84
CA LEU A 67 3.48 -4.08 5.12
C LEU A 67 4.42 -3.31 6.06
N ASP A 68 3.94 -2.99 7.27
CA ASP A 68 4.73 -2.31 8.29
C ASP A 68 5.94 -3.16 8.70
N GLU A 69 5.74 -4.46 8.91
CA GLU A 69 6.80 -5.41 9.25
C GLU A 69 7.87 -5.47 8.15
N ILE A 70 7.47 -5.65 6.89
CA ILE A 70 8.40 -5.70 5.75
C ILE A 70 9.15 -4.38 5.60
N ASN A 71 8.47 -3.23 5.75
CA ASN A 71 9.10 -1.91 5.67
C ASN A 71 10.15 -1.71 6.77
N ALA A 72 9.85 -2.11 7.99
CA ALA A 72 10.78 -2.03 9.12
C ALA A 72 12.00 -2.94 8.92
N GLU A 73 11.80 -4.20 8.51
CA GLU A 73 12.89 -5.13 8.20
C GLU A 73 13.77 -4.62 7.06
N ALA A 74 13.18 -4.19 5.96
CA ALA A 74 13.91 -3.68 4.81
C ALA A 74 14.75 -2.44 5.17
N THR A 75 14.19 -1.54 5.96
CA THR A 75 14.91 -0.34 6.44
C THR A 75 16.12 -0.74 7.31
N ALA A 76 15.97 -1.70 8.20
CA ALA A 76 17.06 -2.19 9.05
C ALA A 76 18.17 -2.87 8.22
N ILE A 77 17.80 -3.71 7.27
CA ILE A 77 18.75 -4.41 6.38
C ILE A 77 19.52 -3.38 5.53
N LEU A 78 18.83 -2.39 4.96
CA LEU A 78 19.46 -1.35 4.16
C LEU A 78 20.39 -0.45 4.97
N ALA A 79 20.02 -0.10 6.20
CA ALA A 79 20.86 0.67 7.12
C ALA A 79 22.17 -0.08 7.46
N ASP A 80 22.09 -1.37 7.73
CA ASP A 80 23.25 -2.22 7.97
C ASP A 80 24.11 -2.36 6.71
N TYR A 81 23.50 -2.52 5.56
CA TYR A 81 24.21 -2.59 4.28
C TYR A 81 24.97 -1.30 3.97
N ILE A 82 24.38 -0.13 4.19
CA ILE A 82 25.04 1.18 4.00
C ILE A 82 26.25 1.32 4.90
N SER A 83 26.21 0.82 6.14
CA SER A 83 27.32 0.89 7.06
C SER A 83 28.56 0.11 6.58
N ARG A 84 28.34 -0.96 5.83
CA ARG A 84 29.37 -1.80 5.22
C ARG A 84 29.76 -1.37 3.81
N HIS A 85 28.85 -0.74 3.09
CA HIS A 85 29.00 -0.31 1.70
C HIS A 85 28.53 1.15 1.52
N PRO A 86 29.31 2.14 2.04
CA PRO A 86 28.93 3.57 1.96
C PRO A 86 28.77 4.07 0.53
N GLU A 87 29.46 3.48 -0.43
CA GLU A 87 29.37 3.79 -1.86
C GLU A 87 27.99 3.52 -2.46
N SER A 88 27.21 2.62 -1.85
CA SER A 88 25.85 2.26 -2.28
C SER A 88 24.75 3.03 -1.54
N ALA A 89 25.11 4.01 -0.72
CA ALA A 89 24.17 4.72 0.14
C ALA A 89 23.00 5.35 -0.62
N LEU A 90 23.26 5.99 -1.76
CA LEU A 90 22.22 6.63 -2.56
C LEU A 90 21.21 5.61 -3.11
N SER A 91 21.69 4.51 -3.65
CA SER A 91 20.83 3.43 -4.16
C SER A 91 19.98 2.81 -3.05
N CYS A 92 20.56 2.62 -1.86
CA CYS A 92 19.84 2.12 -0.68
C CYS A 92 18.76 3.10 -0.20
N LEU A 93 19.05 4.40 -0.17
CA LEU A 93 18.07 5.43 0.20
C LEU A 93 16.91 5.50 -0.78
N ASN A 94 17.19 5.32 -2.08
CA ASN A 94 16.14 5.22 -3.10
C ASN A 94 15.24 4.01 -2.85
N LEU A 95 15.80 2.86 -2.47
CA LEU A 95 15.00 1.69 -2.09
C LEU A 95 14.16 1.93 -0.84
N VAL A 96 14.72 2.54 0.20
CA VAL A 96 13.95 2.94 1.39
C VAL A 96 12.75 3.80 1.00
N SER A 97 12.95 4.73 0.06
CA SER A 97 11.85 5.57 -0.46
C SER A 97 10.77 4.74 -1.18
N VAL A 98 11.16 3.70 -1.92
CA VAL A 98 10.18 2.78 -2.56
C VAL A 98 9.36 2.05 -1.51
N PHE A 99 9.99 1.47 -0.48
CA PHE A 99 9.30 0.75 0.60
C PHE A 99 8.30 1.66 1.34
N ARG A 100 8.72 2.89 1.67
CA ARG A 100 7.82 3.88 2.29
C ARG A 100 6.62 4.24 1.42
N LYS A 101 6.80 4.34 0.11
CA LYS A 101 5.69 4.60 -0.82
C LYS A 101 4.72 3.44 -0.90
N LEU A 102 5.21 2.20 -0.85
CA LEU A 102 4.37 1.01 -0.82
C LEU A 102 3.57 0.91 0.49
N GLU A 103 4.21 1.17 1.63
CA GLU A 103 3.53 1.21 2.93
C GLU A 103 2.42 2.29 2.93
N ARG A 104 2.71 3.51 2.49
CA ARG A 104 1.70 4.57 2.35
C ARG A 104 0.57 4.20 1.39
N SER A 105 0.85 3.40 0.37
CA SER A 105 -0.21 2.87 -0.51
C SER A 105 -1.12 1.92 0.24
N GLY A 106 -0.58 1.08 1.13
CA GLY A 106 -1.34 0.26 2.07
C GLY A 106 -2.26 1.10 2.96
N ASP A 107 -1.72 2.14 3.59
CA ASP A 107 -2.50 3.09 4.41
C ASP A 107 -3.68 3.70 3.64
N HIS A 108 -3.47 4.08 2.39
CA HIS A 108 -4.55 4.62 1.57
C HIS A 108 -5.62 3.57 1.26
N ILE A 109 -5.23 2.32 1.06
CA ILE A 109 -6.18 1.22 0.82
C ILE A 109 -6.96 0.91 2.11
N THR A 110 -6.33 0.97 3.27
CA THR A 110 -7.00 0.86 4.59
C THR A 110 -8.05 1.94 4.77
N ASN A 111 -7.72 3.19 4.47
CA ASN A 111 -8.69 4.30 4.50
C ASN A 111 -9.89 4.04 3.56
N ILE A 112 -9.63 3.53 2.35
CA ILE A 112 -10.71 3.14 1.43
C ILE A 112 -11.58 2.03 2.04
N ALA A 113 -10.98 1.03 2.70
CA ALA A 113 -11.72 -0.03 3.36
C ALA A 113 -12.61 0.49 4.51
N GLU A 114 -12.13 1.47 5.28
CA GLU A 114 -12.92 2.16 6.30
C GLU A 114 -14.15 2.86 5.69
N GLU A 115 -13.95 3.61 4.60
CA GLU A 115 -15.06 4.27 3.89
C GLU A 115 -16.07 3.26 3.32
N ILE A 116 -15.62 2.08 2.87
CA ILE A 116 -16.49 1.01 2.43
C ILE A 116 -17.36 0.48 3.59
N VAL A 117 -16.79 0.28 4.78
CA VAL A 117 -17.53 -0.12 5.98
C VAL A 117 -18.60 0.91 6.31
N PHE A 118 -18.26 2.21 6.35
CA PHE A 118 -19.22 3.28 6.58
C PHE A 118 -20.34 3.32 5.54
N PHE A 119 -20.01 3.10 4.28
CA PHE A 119 -21.00 3.04 3.20
C PHE A 119 -22.00 1.89 3.40
N ILE A 120 -21.52 0.70 3.77
CA ILE A 120 -22.35 -0.47 4.02
C ILE A 120 -23.26 -0.23 5.22
N ASP A 121 -22.74 0.30 6.34
CA ASP A 121 -23.49 0.60 7.54
C ASP A 121 -24.59 1.65 7.29
N ALA A 122 -24.27 2.71 6.56
CA ALA A 122 -25.24 3.74 6.21
C ALA A 122 -26.38 3.18 5.34
N LYS A 123 -26.09 2.22 4.47
CA LYS A 123 -27.07 1.55 3.62
C LYS A 123 -28.01 0.65 4.45
N VAL A 124 -27.47 -0.10 5.40
CA VAL A 124 -28.27 -0.94 6.32
C VAL A 124 -29.21 -0.09 7.16
N LEU A 125 -28.73 1.05 7.71
CA LEU A 125 -29.55 1.96 8.50
C LEU A 125 -30.69 2.59 7.69
N LYS A 126 -30.48 2.94 6.42
CA LYS A 126 -31.55 3.43 5.54
C LYS A 126 -32.65 2.40 5.28
N HIS A 127 -32.29 1.14 5.23
CA HIS A 127 -33.26 0.06 5.00
C HIS A 127 -34.04 -0.30 6.28
N SER A 128 -33.40 -0.25 7.46
CA SER A 128 -34.07 -0.48 8.75
C SER A 128 -35.02 0.66 9.13
N GLY A 129 -34.70 1.91 8.81
CA GLY A 129 -35.58 3.05 9.09
C GLY A 129 -36.85 3.11 8.22
N ARG A 130 -36.91 2.43 7.08
CA ARG A 130 -38.13 2.36 6.26
C ARG A 130 -39.16 1.36 6.73
N THR A 131 -38.78 0.39 7.56
CA THR A 131 -39.70 -0.60 8.11
C THR A 131 -40.57 -0.03 9.23
N ASP A 132 -40.11 1.01 9.92
CA ASP A 132 -40.86 1.61 11.03
C ASP A 132 -41.97 2.60 10.57
N GLU A 133 -41.82 3.21 9.38
CA GLU A 133 -42.88 4.10 8.84
C GLU A 133 -44.10 3.33 8.32
N HIS A 134 -43.98 2.07 7.97
CA HIS A 134 -45.11 1.29 7.46
C HIS A 134 -46.05 0.80 8.57
N TYR A 135 -45.57 0.68 9.83
CA TYR A 135 -46.40 0.28 10.97
C TYR A 135 -47.22 1.38 11.59
N LEU A 136 -46.91 2.67 11.31
CA LEU A 136 -47.60 3.81 11.86
C LEU A 136 -48.82 4.24 11.02
N ASN A 137 -48.92 3.82 9.77
CA ASN A 137 -50.03 4.18 8.88
C ASN A 137 -51.23 3.24 8.92
N ASP A 138 -51.15 2.05 9.53
CA ASP A 138 -52.24 1.08 9.61
C ASP A 138 -53.11 1.23 10.89
N LYS A 139 -52.87 2.26 11.70
CA LYS A 139 -53.68 2.56 12.93
C LYS A 139 -54.50 3.84 12.82
N LYS A 140 -54.82 4.28 11.64
CA LYS A 140 -55.83 5.28 11.39
C LYS A 140 -56.96 4.66 10.56
#